data_207ab787cc4ce988b69028ec3c6deebf
#
_entry.id   207ab787cc4ce988b69028ec3c6deebf
#
_cell.length_a   1.000
_cell.length_b   1.000
_cell.length_c   1.000
_cell.angle_alpha   90.00
_cell.angle_beta   90.00
_cell.angle_gamma   90.00
#
_symmetry.space_group_name_H-M   'P 1'
#
loop_
_entity.id
_entity.type
_entity.pdbx_description
1 polymer ?
#
loop_
_entity_poly.entity_id
_entity_poly.type
_entity_poly.pdbx_seq_one_letter_code
_entity_poly.pdbx_strand_id
1 'polypeptide(L)'
;VSLSYAMPGAVIGIAFIMFFTVVGTKLYVLMIGSFLVLIYAYVVRYMAVGISPIKSSFEKQPESIDQTAKSLGLKTVKILNKIYIPINRPAIIIAFLLCFVDIMKDLPLTLILRPFNFDTLATQTYEFAVEEMLARSSLYSFAIVFLGTVMLIILKNTLNKDIDVS
;
A
#
# COMPACT_ATOMS: atom_id res chain seq x y z
N VAL A 1 -1.34 12.57 7.33
CA VAL A 1 -1.31 11.35 6.50
C VAL A 1 -0.05 11.33 5.62
N SER A 2 0.39 12.47 5.08
CA SER A 2 1.58 12.53 4.20
C SER A 2 2.93 12.32 4.93
N LEU A 3 3.00 12.58 6.23
CA LEU A 3 4.23 12.45 7.03
C LEU A 3 4.76 11.00 7.09
N SER A 4 3.89 10.00 7.16
CA SER A 4 4.30 8.61 7.28
C SER A 4 5.03 8.08 6.04
N TYR A 5 4.67 8.56 4.86
CA TYR A 5 5.36 8.19 3.62
C TYR A 5 6.73 8.88 3.46
N ALA A 6 6.86 10.10 4.00
CA ALA A 6 8.13 10.84 3.97
C ALA A 6 9.20 10.24 4.91
N MET A 7 8.80 9.43 5.90
CA MET A 7 9.74 8.80 6.83
C MET A 7 10.42 7.57 6.20
N PRO A 8 11.74 7.40 6.41
CA PRO A 8 12.43 6.17 6.01
C PRO A 8 11.78 4.92 6.64
N GLY A 9 11.64 3.84 5.86
CA GLY A 9 11.03 2.59 6.35
C GLY A 9 11.69 2.00 7.58
N ALA A 10 13.01 2.12 7.66
CA ALA A 10 13.77 1.69 8.83
C ALA A 10 13.35 2.43 10.11
N VAL A 11 13.10 3.75 10.03
CA VAL A 11 12.68 4.55 11.18
C VAL A 11 11.31 4.09 11.69
N ILE A 12 10.38 3.81 10.78
CA ILE A 12 9.06 3.27 11.14
C ILE A 12 9.22 1.88 11.78
N GLY A 13 10.04 1.00 11.20
CA GLY A 13 10.29 -0.33 11.76
C GLY A 13 10.85 -0.28 13.18
N ILE A 14 11.85 0.57 13.42
CA ILE A 14 12.44 0.77 14.76
C ILE A 14 11.40 1.37 15.72
N ALA A 15 10.59 2.34 15.28
CA ALA A 15 9.54 2.93 16.10
C ALA A 15 8.50 1.88 16.55
N PHE A 16 8.14 0.92 15.69
CA PHE A 16 7.27 -0.20 16.07
C PHE A 16 7.91 -1.09 17.14
N ILE A 17 9.19 -1.43 16.98
CA ILE A 17 9.91 -2.22 17.98
C ILE A 17 9.94 -1.49 19.33
N MET A 18 10.30 -0.20 19.32
CA MET A 18 10.33 0.62 20.54
C MET A 18 8.96 0.73 21.20
N PHE A 19 7.91 0.96 20.41
CA PHE A 19 6.54 1.03 20.93
C PHE A 19 6.15 -0.24 21.68
N PHE A 20 6.38 -1.41 21.09
CA PHE A 20 6.03 -2.68 21.72
C PHE A 20 6.90 -3.00 22.95
N THR A 21 8.17 -2.57 22.99
CA THR A 21 9.01 -2.72 24.18
C THR A 21 8.49 -1.89 25.36
N VAL A 22 7.98 -0.68 25.10
CA VAL A 22 7.43 0.20 26.14
C VAL A 22 6.06 -0.29 26.65
N VAL A 23 5.21 -0.81 25.75
CA VAL A 23 3.86 -1.27 26.12
C VAL A 23 3.87 -2.54 26.97
N GLY A 24 4.92 -3.34 26.92
CA GLY A 24 5.12 -4.45 27.84
C GLY A 24 5.70 -5.72 27.22
N THR A 25 6.48 -6.43 28.00
CA THR A 25 7.26 -7.59 27.57
C THR A 25 6.41 -8.73 26.98
N LYS A 26 5.21 -8.94 27.49
CA LYS A 26 4.30 -9.99 26.97
C LYS A 26 3.78 -9.65 25.57
N LEU A 27 3.42 -8.39 25.33
CA LEU A 27 2.93 -7.94 24.03
C LEU A 27 4.08 -7.88 23.00
N TYR A 28 5.27 -7.48 23.45
CA TYR A 28 6.48 -7.52 22.65
C TYR A 28 6.76 -8.91 22.10
N VAL A 29 6.80 -9.95 22.94
CA VAL A 29 7.08 -11.33 22.54
C VAL A 29 6.01 -11.89 21.59
N LEU A 30 4.75 -11.51 21.78
CA LEU A 30 3.64 -11.96 20.92
C LEU A 30 3.58 -11.25 19.56
N MET A 31 4.01 -10.00 19.51
CA MET A 31 3.81 -9.14 18.35
C MET A 31 5.06 -9.04 17.46
N ILE A 32 6.26 -8.99 18.02
CA ILE A 32 7.49 -8.93 17.22
C ILE A 32 7.71 -10.23 16.46
N GLY A 33 7.93 -10.13 15.15
CA GLY A 33 7.98 -11.26 14.25
C GLY A 33 6.60 -11.82 13.90
N SER A 34 5.52 -11.11 14.24
CA SER A 34 4.17 -11.44 13.82
C SER A 34 3.86 -10.83 12.46
N PHE A 35 3.18 -11.59 11.61
CA PHE A 35 2.70 -11.11 10.31
C PHE A 35 1.73 -9.92 10.45
N LEU A 36 0.98 -9.85 11.55
CA LEU A 36 0.05 -8.75 11.83
C LEU A 36 0.77 -7.41 12.02
N VAL A 37 1.93 -7.40 12.70
CA VAL A 37 2.71 -6.17 12.88
C VAL A 37 3.28 -5.68 11.57
N LEU A 38 3.77 -6.57 10.72
CA LEU A 38 4.26 -6.22 9.40
C LEU A 38 3.14 -5.61 8.53
N ILE A 39 1.96 -6.23 8.50
CA ILE A 39 0.80 -5.70 7.76
C ILE A 39 0.41 -4.33 8.31
N TYR A 40 0.31 -4.18 9.62
CA TYR A 40 -0.06 -2.90 10.23
C TYR A 40 0.97 -1.80 9.93
N ALA A 41 2.25 -2.12 9.97
CA ALA A 41 3.32 -1.20 9.59
C ALA A 41 3.23 -0.76 8.12
N TYR A 42 2.91 -1.68 7.21
CA TYR A 42 2.64 -1.35 5.81
C TYR A 42 1.42 -0.43 5.65
N VAL A 43 0.33 -0.71 6.36
CA VAL A 43 -0.86 0.15 6.34
C VAL A 43 -0.51 1.56 6.80
N VAL A 44 0.19 1.72 7.93
CA VAL A 44 0.61 3.03 8.45
C VAL A 44 1.51 3.75 7.45
N ARG A 45 2.47 3.06 6.84
CA ARG A 45 3.43 3.64 5.91
C ARG A 45 2.80 4.06 4.60
N TYR A 46 2.00 3.18 3.98
CA TYR A 46 1.48 3.36 2.63
C TYR A 46 0.06 3.94 2.57
N MET A 47 -0.56 4.21 3.72
CA MET A 47 -1.89 4.82 3.78
C MET A 47 -1.98 6.13 3.00
N ALA A 48 -0.93 6.96 3.03
CA ALA A 48 -0.89 8.21 2.29
C ALA A 48 -0.94 7.99 0.76
N VAL A 49 -0.19 7.00 0.27
CA VAL A 49 -0.15 6.61 -1.14
C VAL A 49 -1.51 6.11 -1.60
N GLY A 50 -2.16 5.27 -0.77
CA GLY A 50 -3.48 4.73 -1.09
C GLY A 50 -4.60 5.77 -1.05
N ILE A 51 -4.58 6.69 -0.08
CA ILE A 51 -5.63 7.70 0.06
C ILE A 51 -5.53 8.79 -1.00
N SER A 52 -4.33 9.16 -1.44
CA SER A 52 -4.11 10.31 -2.34
C SER A 52 -4.91 10.23 -3.65
N PRO A 53 -4.88 9.14 -4.45
CA PRO A 53 -5.66 9.05 -5.69
C PRO A 53 -7.17 9.09 -5.43
N ILE A 54 -7.62 8.42 -4.36
CA ILE A 54 -9.04 8.38 -3.99
C ILE A 54 -9.51 9.77 -3.61
N LYS A 55 -8.76 10.48 -2.77
CA LYS A 55 -9.06 11.86 -2.35
C LYS A 55 -9.16 12.79 -3.56
N SER A 56 -8.16 12.74 -4.46
CA SER A 56 -8.16 13.56 -5.67
C SER A 56 -9.36 13.27 -6.59
N SER A 57 -9.83 12.02 -6.63
CA SER A 57 -11.02 11.65 -7.40
C SER A 57 -12.29 12.22 -6.76
N PHE A 58 -12.40 12.18 -5.42
CA PHE A 58 -13.52 12.78 -4.70
C PHE A 58 -13.58 14.30 -4.86
N GLU A 59 -12.44 14.99 -4.81
CA GLU A 59 -12.35 16.45 -4.95
C GLU A 59 -12.82 16.97 -6.32
N LYS A 60 -12.81 16.12 -7.34
CA LYS A 60 -13.30 16.45 -8.68
C LYS A 60 -14.83 16.31 -8.82
N GLN A 61 -15.49 15.71 -7.86
CA GLN A 61 -16.92 15.45 -7.95
C GLN A 61 -17.74 16.66 -7.47
N PRO A 62 -18.80 17.04 -8.18
CA PRO A 62 -19.66 18.15 -7.77
C PRO A 62 -20.46 17.78 -6.51
N GLU A 63 -20.60 18.74 -5.60
CA GLU A 63 -21.39 18.58 -4.36
C GLU A 63 -22.86 18.26 -4.61
N SER A 64 -23.38 18.59 -5.79
CA SER A 64 -24.77 18.32 -6.19
C SER A 64 -25.12 16.82 -6.18
N ILE A 65 -24.14 15.92 -6.36
CA ILE A 65 -24.35 14.46 -6.33
C ILE A 65 -24.92 14.04 -4.97
N ASP A 66 -24.32 14.52 -3.88
CA ASP A 66 -24.75 14.17 -2.52
C ASP A 66 -26.13 14.75 -2.19
N GLN A 67 -26.37 16.00 -2.60
CA GLN A 67 -27.65 16.68 -2.40
C GLN A 67 -28.78 15.98 -3.17
N THR A 68 -28.55 15.63 -4.44
CA THR A 68 -29.53 14.92 -5.27
C THR A 68 -29.82 13.52 -4.73
N ALA A 69 -28.80 12.78 -4.32
CA ALA A 69 -28.97 11.45 -3.75
C ALA A 69 -29.76 11.47 -2.44
N LYS A 70 -29.54 12.46 -1.59
CA LYS A 70 -30.30 12.68 -0.34
C LYS A 70 -31.75 13.09 -0.61
N SER A 71 -31.99 13.93 -1.61
CA SER A 71 -33.34 14.33 -2.03
C SER A 71 -34.18 13.14 -2.54
N LEU A 72 -33.52 12.12 -3.11
CA LEU A 72 -34.13 10.86 -3.50
C LEU A 72 -34.33 9.88 -2.32
N GLY A 73 -34.09 10.30 -1.08
CA GLY A 73 -34.27 9.49 0.12
C GLY A 73 -33.24 8.37 0.32
N LEU A 74 -32.10 8.43 -0.36
CA LEU A 74 -31.06 7.41 -0.21
C LEU A 74 -30.30 7.58 1.11
N LYS A 75 -30.15 6.48 1.85
CA LYS A 75 -29.30 6.45 3.05
C LYS A 75 -27.81 6.54 2.67
N THR A 76 -26.99 7.16 3.53
CA THR A 76 -25.55 7.39 3.32
C THR A 76 -24.79 6.14 2.85
N VAL A 77 -25.07 4.97 3.42
CA VAL A 77 -24.44 3.69 3.03
C VAL A 77 -24.81 3.29 1.58
N LYS A 78 -26.07 3.55 1.16
CA LYS A 78 -26.50 3.29 -0.23
C LYS A 78 -25.86 4.26 -1.22
N ILE A 79 -25.69 5.53 -0.82
CA ILE A 79 -24.99 6.55 -1.62
C ILE A 79 -23.54 6.12 -1.81
N LEU A 80 -22.86 5.71 -0.73
CA LEU A 80 -21.48 5.24 -0.80
C LEU A 80 -21.34 4.05 -1.76
N ASN A 81 -22.14 2.99 -1.57
CA ASN A 81 -21.98 1.74 -2.31
C ASN A 81 -22.48 1.81 -3.77
N LYS A 82 -23.55 2.59 -4.04
CA LYS A 82 -24.17 2.63 -5.37
C LYS A 82 -23.69 3.79 -6.24
N ILE A 83 -23.16 4.84 -5.64
CA ILE A 83 -22.75 6.04 -6.36
C ILE A 83 -21.24 6.25 -6.23
N TYR A 84 -20.73 6.44 -5.02
CA TYR A 84 -19.34 6.82 -4.82
C TYR A 84 -18.34 5.71 -5.16
N ILE A 85 -18.56 4.48 -4.74
CA ILE A 85 -17.65 3.37 -5.05
C ILE A 85 -17.57 3.11 -6.56
N PRO A 86 -18.68 3.00 -7.32
CA PRO A 86 -18.61 2.82 -8.76
C PRO A 86 -17.92 3.98 -9.50
N ILE A 87 -18.22 5.22 -9.14
CA ILE A 87 -17.61 6.40 -9.77
C ILE A 87 -16.11 6.45 -9.47
N ASN A 88 -15.69 6.12 -8.23
CA ASN A 88 -14.28 6.16 -7.83
C ASN A 88 -13.53 4.84 -8.09
N ARG A 89 -14.15 3.86 -8.75
CA ARG A 89 -13.52 2.56 -9.03
C ARG A 89 -12.14 2.66 -9.69
N PRO A 90 -11.92 3.52 -10.71
CA PRO A 90 -10.60 3.69 -11.28
C PRO A 90 -9.57 4.20 -10.27
N ALA A 91 -9.93 5.20 -9.46
CA ALA A 91 -9.05 5.75 -8.43
C ALA A 91 -8.70 4.70 -7.35
N ILE A 92 -9.63 3.82 -7.00
CA ILE A 92 -9.41 2.71 -6.07
C ILE A 92 -8.42 1.71 -6.67
N ILE A 93 -8.57 1.36 -7.95
CA ILE A 93 -7.64 0.47 -8.66
C ILE A 93 -6.24 1.09 -8.71
N ILE A 94 -6.14 2.39 -9.03
CA ILE A 94 -4.87 3.13 -9.05
C ILE A 94 -4.21 3.10 -7.66
N ALA A 95 -4.98 3.40 -6.60
CA ALA A 95 -4.50 3.37 -5.23
C ALA A 95 -3.93 1.98 -4.84
N PHE A 96 -4.67 0.92 -5.19
CA PHE A 96 -4.23 -0.46 -4.95
C PHE A 96 -2.94 -0.79 -5.69
N LEU A 97 -2.85 -0.47 -6.98
CA LEU A 97 -1.67 -0.75 -7.80
C LEU A 97 -0.43 -0.01 -7.29
N LEU A 98 -0.57 1.26 -6.91
CA LEU A 98 0.53 2.04 -6.34
C LEU A 98 1.02 1.45 -5.02
N CYS A 99 0.10 1.15 -4.08
CA CYS A 99 0.46 0.51 -2.81
C CYS A 99 1.12 -0.86 -3.04
N PHE A 100 0.61 -1.66 -3.97
CA PHE A 100 1.16 -2.97 -4.27
C PHE A 100 2.63 -2.88 -4.76
N VAL A 101 2.90 -1.99 -5.72
CA VAL A 101 4.27 -1.79 -6.25
C VAL A 101 5.20 -1.29 -5.15
N ASP A 102 4.74 -0.36 -4.31
CA ASP A 102 5.57 0.20 -3.23
C ASP A 102 5.87 -0.84 -2.13
N ILE A 103 4.88 -1.65 -1.74
CA ILE A 103 5.07 -2.72 -0.74
C ILE A 103 5.99 -3.82 -1.30
N MET A 104 5.83 -4.20 -2.56
CA MET A 104 6.62 -5.26 -3.20
C MET A 104 8.13 -4.97 -3.19
N LYS A 105 8.51 -3.69 -3.32
CA LYS A 105 9.92 -3.24 -3.33
C LYS A 105 10.44 -2.77 -1.96
N ASP A 106 9.57 -2.77 -0.91
CA ASP A 106 10.00 -2.30 0.41
C ASP A 106 10.96 -3.31 1.06
N LEU A 107 12.19 -2.89 1.20
CA LEU A 107 13.23 -3.68 1.85
C LEU A 107 13.43 -3.28 3.33
N PRO A 108 13.62 -1.99 3.69
CA PRO A 108 14.05 -1.61 5.03
C PRO A 108 13.03 -1.94 6.13
N LEU A 109 11.75 -1.67 5.89
CA LEU A 109 10.69 -1.96 6.85
C LEU A 109 10.49 -3.46 7.00
N THR A 110 10.48 -4.17 5.87
CA THR A 110 10.30 -5.63 5.82
C THR A 110 11.42 -6.36 6.55
N LEU A 111 12.69 -6.01 6.32
CA LEU A 111 13.83 -6.63 7.01
C LEU A 111 13.76 -6.52 8.53
N ILE A 112 13.23 -5.39 9.04
CA ILE A 112 13.17 -5.13 10.49
C ILE A 112 12.00 -5.87 11.14
N LEU A 113 10.85 -5.98 10.44
CA LEU A 113 9.59 -6.45 11.06
C LEU A 113 9.12 -7.82 10.56
N ARG A 114 9.78 -8.42 9.56
CA ARG A 114 9.35 -9.71 9.00
C ARG A 114 9.36 -10.83 10.03
N PRO A 115 8.39 -11.74 9.99
CA PRO A 115 8.42 -12.98 10.75
C PRO A 115 9.59 -13.88 10.35
N PHE A 116 9.99 -14.80 11.25
CA PHE A 116 10.94 -15.86 10.92
C PHE A 116 10.40 -16.70 9.75
N ASN A 117 11.28 -17.08 8.84
CA ASN A 117 10.98 -17.88 7.65
C ASN A 117 9.96 -17.22 6.68
N PHE A 118 9.80 -15.90 6.77
CA PHE A 118 8.99 -15.13 5.83
C PHE A 118 9.88 -14.19 5.02
N ASP A 119 9.91 -14.42 3.71
CA ASP A 119 10.69 -13.64 2.78
C ASP A 119 9.81 -13.02 1.71
N THR A 120 10.16 -11.80 1.32
CA THR A 120 9.60 -11.13 0.15
C THR A 120 10.61 -11.17 -0.99
N LEU A 121 10.17 -10.82 -2.20
CA LEU A 121 11.09 -10.72 -3.34
C LEU A 121 12.23 -9.74 -3.05
N ALA A 122 11.95 -8.62 -2.37
CA ALA A 122 12.94 -7.62 -2.01
C ALA A 122 13.95 -8.16 -0.99
N THR A 123 13.51 -8.88 0.05
CA THR A 123 14.41 -9.45 1.06
C THR A 123 15.27 -10.56 0.49
N GLN A 124 14.70 -11.45 -0.35
CA GLN A 124 15.46 -12.51 -1.03
C GLN A 124 16.50 -11.93 -2.00
N THR A 125 16.14 -10.87 -2.75
CA THR A 125 17.10 -10.17 -3.61
C THR A 125 18.29 -9.67 -2.80
N TYR A 126 18.03 -9.05 -1.64
CA TYR A 126 19.05 -8.49 -0.77
C TYR A 126 19.92 -9.58 -0.14
N GLU A 127 19.34 -10.65 0.40
CA GLU A 127 20.07 -11.75 1.03
C GLU A 127 21.03 -12.42 0.05
N PHE A 128 20.56 -12.81 -1.15
CA PHE A 128 21.41 -13.37 -2.16
C PHE A 128 22.49 -12.40 -2.68
N ALA A 129 22.19 -11.09 -2.69
CA ALA A 129 23.21 -10.10 -3.05
C ALA A 129 24.32 -9.99 -1.99
N VAL A 130 23.97 -10.04 -0.70
CA VAL A 130 24.94 -10.02 0.42
C VAL A 130 25.77 -11.30 0.45
N GLU A 131 25.18 -12.44 0.09
CA GLU A 131 25.87 -13.73 -0.03
C GLU A 131 26.68 -13.89 -1.32
N GLU A 132 26.81 -12.83 -2.12
CA GLU A 132 27.50 -12.81 -3.42
C GLU A 132 26.92 -13.78 -4.47
N MET A 133 25.72 -14.30 -4.23
CA MET A 133 25.00 -15.17 -5.16
C MET A 133 24.27 -14.34 -6.23
N LEU A 134 25.01 -13.58 -7.04
CA LEU A 134 24.48 -12.63 -8.02
C LEU A 134 23.50 -13.24 -9.01
N ALA A 135 23.73 -14.48 -9.45
CA ALA A 135 22.82 -15.16 -10.37
C ALA A 135 21.43 -15.41 -9.76
N ARG A 136 21.35 -15.72 -8.47
CA ARG A 136 20.07 -15.88 -7.76
C ARG A 136 19.41 -14.54 -7.46
N SER A 137 20.20 -13.58 -6.95
CA SER A 137 19.72 -12.21 -6.70
C SER A 137 19.12 -11.57 -7.94
N SER A 138 19.76 -11.76 -9.12
CA SER A 138 19.25 -11.22 -10.39
C SER A 138 17.90 -11.79 -10.79
N LEU A 139 17.61 -13.05 -10.49
CA LEU A 139 16.31 -13.68 -10.80
C LEU A 139 15.18 -13.00 -10.00
N TYR A 140 15.37 -12.76 -8.69
CA TYR A 140 14.38 -12.08 -7.86
C TYR A 140 14.24 -10.61 -8.24
N SER A 141 15.36 -9.93 -8.54
CA SER A 141 15.35 -8.55 -9.05
C SER A 141 14.55 -8.44 -10.36
N PHE A 142 14.78 -9.38 -11.27
CA PHE A 142 14.03 -9.43 -12.54
C PHE A 142 12.53 -9.63 -12.30
N ALA A 143 12.15 -10.50 -11.37
CA ALA A 143 10.76 -10.71 -11.00
C ALA A 143 10.11 -9.41 -10.47
N ILE A 144 10.80 -8.65 -9.61
CA ILE A 144 10.33 -7.34 -9.11
C ILE A 144 10.10 -6.37 -10.27
N VAL A 145 11.09 -6.23 -11.17
CA VAL A 145 11.00 -5.32 -12.32
C VAL A 145 9.88 -5.74 -13.27
N PHE A 146 9.76 -7.02 -13.55
CA PHE A 146 8.72 -7.56 -14.42
C PHE A 146 7.32 -7.30 -13.87
N LEU A 147 7.08 -7.68 -12.60
CA LEU A 147 5.79 -7.45 -11.95
C LEU A 147 5.48 -5.95 -11.83
N GLY A 148 6.46 -5.14 -11.46
CA GLY A 148 6.30 -3.68 -11.40
C GLY A 148 5.94 -3.08 -12.75
N THR A 149 6.58 -3.53 -13.83
CA THR A 149 6.29 -3.07 -15.20
C THR A 149 4.87 -3.47 -15.62
N VAL A 150 4.45 -4.70 -15.37
CA VAL A 150 3.08 -5.16 -15.66
C VAL A 150 2.06 -4.29 -14.91
N MET A 151 2.29 -4.02 -13.62
CA MET A 151 1.39 -3.16 -12.82
C MET A 151 1.34 -1.72 -13.35
N LEU A 152 2.47 -1.15 -13.80
CA LEU A 152 2.51 0.18 -14.41
C LEU A 152 1.77 0.23 -15.76
N ILE A 153 1.83 -0.82 -16.56
CA ILE A 153 1.06 -0.93 -17.82
C ILE A 153 -0.45 -0.96 -17.50
N ILE A 154 -0.86 -1.74 -16.52
CA ILE A 154 -2.26 -1.80 -16.08
C ILE A 154 -2.71 -0.41 -15.57
N LEU A 155 -1.87 0.25 -14.77
CA LEU A 155 -2.12 1.61 -14.30
C LEU A 155 -2.35 2.60 -15.44
N LYS A 156 -1.43 2.61 -16.42
CA LYS A 156 -1.54 3.47 -17.60
C LYS A 156 -2.84 3.22 -18.39
N ASN A 157 -3.19 1.95 -18.60
CA ASN A 157 -4.40 1.59 -19.31
C ASN A 157 -5.68 2.00 -18.58
N THR A 158 -5.65 1.94 -17.23
CA THR A 158 -6.78 2.39 -16.40
C THR A 158 -6.94 3.91 -16.49
N LEU A 159 -5.83 4.67 -16.42
CA LEU A 159 -5.84 6.13 -16.54
C LEU A 159 -6.33 6.59 -17.94
N ASN A 160 -5.90 5.93 -19.01
CA ASN A 160 -6.33 6.31 -20.37
C ASN A 160 -7.83 6.10 -20.56
N LYS A 161 -8.41 5.03 -20.03
CA LYS A 161 -9.87 4.81 -20.10
C LYS A 161 -10.68 5.91 -19.42
N ASP A 162 -10.15 6.52 -18.35
CA ASP A 162 -10.85 7.61 -17.65
C ASP A 162 -10.80 8.92 -18.46
N ILE A 163 -9.73 9.14 -19.23
CA ILE A 163 -9.59 10.34 -20.09
C ILE A 163 -10.54 10.28 -21.28
N ASP A 164 -10.74 9.08 -21.84
CA ASP A 164 -11.62 8.88 -22.99
C ASP A 164 -13.12 8.95 -22.66
N VAL A 165 -13.49 8.91 -21.38
CA VAL A 165 -14.88 8.93 -20.90
C VAL A 165 -15.27 10.32 -20.34
N SER A 166 -14.31 11.23 -20.15
CA SER A 166 -14.54 12.61 -19.64
C SER A 166 -14.62 13.61 -20.79
#